data_9ee97f0ea7e21a9e9fb7b6f831bdc7d4
#
_entry.id   9ee97f0ea7e21a9e9fb7b6f831bdc7d4
#
_cell.length_a   1.000
_cell.length_b   1.000
_cell.length_c   1.000
_cell.angle_alpha   90.00
_cell.angle_beta   90.00
_cell.angle_gamma   90.00
#
_symmetry.space_group_name_H-M   'P 1'
#
loop_
_entity.id
_entity.type
_entity.pdbx_description
1 polymer ?
#
loop_
_entity_poly.entity_id
_entity_poly.type
_entity_poly.pdbx_seq_one_letter_code
_entity_poly.pdbx_strand_id
1 'polypeptide(L)'
;MSSISLKLGYKYLRSNKGGMFSFTTILAVIGLMIGISSLIVVTSVMNGFEKELENRILGVIPHSIIQSEYPIQNYNELILSIKNNPDIIDAAPYISLQGLMSSEYDSKGVSIVGIDIANEKSMSIIPNYMLVGDIKNLKSNNSIIIGSLLAAKLGVYVGDDINITTSDIKTSIIGSYPTSVNLKLVGIYELKTEIDEILTLVSHETAQKLKNLEDNETLSIRLKTNDLFKADQISQKIINTIDLDSVSYISWKSTHGTLFEAIKFEKLLISLMLFLIVGVASILVLSTVIMTVKSKEREIGILLTLGASSKQIVLIFFTQ
;
A
#
# COMPACT_ATOMS: atom_id res chain seq x y z
N MET A 1 -38.30 -41.65 3.98
CA MET A 1 -37.82 -42.16 2.67
C MET A 1 -36.43 -41.62 2.26
N SER A 2 -35.93 -40.53 2.82
CA SER A 2 -34.56 -39.98 2.55
C SER A 2 -33.42 -40.85 3.11
N SER A 3 -33.66 -41.60 4.18
CA SER A 3 -32.66 -42.46 4.85
C SER A 3 -32.22 -43.69 4.01
N ILE A 4 -33.09 -44.19 3.14
CA ILE A 4 -32.78 -45.35 2.29
C ILE A 4 -31.92 -44.91 1.09
N SER A 5 -32.20 -43.74 0.49
CA SER A 5 -31.42 -43.16 -0.62
C SER A 5 -29.99 -42.83 -0.21
N LEU A 6 -29.83 -42.27 0.99
CA LEU A 6 -28.51 -41.97 1.59
C LEU A 6 -27.73 -43.27 1.91
N LYS A 7 -28.39 -44.30 2.48
CA LYS A 7 -27.76 -45.59 2.75
C LYS A 7 -27.37 -46.34 1.47
N LEU A 8 -28.18 -46.26 0.43
CA LEU A 8 -27.89 -46.85 -0.88
C LEU A 8 -26.71 -46.09 -1.54
N GLY A 9 -26.71 -44.77 -1.53
CA GLY A 9 -25.59 -43.96 -2.06
C GLY A 9 -24.27 -44.30 -1.37
N TYR A 10 -24.26 -44.36 -0.04
CA TYR A 10 -23.06 -44.73 0.73
C TYR A 10 -22.63 -46.21 0.48
N LYS A 11 -23.59 -47.14 0.29
CA LYS A 11 -23.31 -48.55 -0.04
C LYS A 11 -22.77 -48.69 -1.47
N TYR A 12 -23.24 -47.86 -2.41
CA TYR A 12 -22.70 -47.79 -3.76
C TYR A 12 -21.26 -47.26 -3.79
N LEU A 13 -20.93 -46.23 -2.99
CA LEU A 13 -19.57 -45.79 -2.78
C LEU A 13 -18.64 -46.92 -2.31
N ARG A 14 -19.11 -47.81 -1.40
CA ARG A 14 -18.28 -48.84 -0.78
C ARG A 14 -18.26 -50.17 -1.57
N SER A 15 -19.25 -50.43 -2.42
CA SER A 15 -19.46 -51.71 -3.10
C SER A 15 -18.75 -51.85 -4.45
N ASN A 16 -18.09 -50.80 -4.96
CA ASN A 16 -17.52 -50.82 -6.30
C ASN A 16 -16.16 -51.53 -6.31
N LYS A 17 -16.17 -52.87 -6.54
CA LYS A 17 -14.98 -53.72 -6.67
C LYS A 17 -14.18 -53.50 -7.95
N GLY A 18 -14.56 -52.56 -8.81
CA GLY A 18 -13.88 -52.17 -10.05
C GLY A 18 -13.53 -50.72 -10.03
N GLY A 19 -12.32 -50.36 -9.48
CA GLY A 19 -11.70 -49.08 -9.67
C GLY A 19 -12.59 -47.86 -9.36
N MET A 20 -12.88 -47.65 -8.07
CA MET A 20 -13.74 -46.56 -7.59
C MET A 20 -13.23 -45.17 -7.91
N PHE A 21 -12.00 -45.08 -8.26
CA PHE A 21 -11.38 -43.87 -8.82
C PHE A 21 -10.79 -44.23 -10.17
N SER A 22 -11.51 -43.89 -11.24
CA SER A 22 -10.89 -43.88 -12.55
C SER A 22 -9.64 -43.00 -12.45
N PHE A 23 -8.52 -43.41 -13.03
CA PHE A 23 -7.29 -42.63 -13.08
C PHE A 23 -7.55 -41.17 -13.49
N THR A 24 -8.50 -40.94 -14.41
CA THR A 24 -8.96 -39.64 -14.84
C THR A 24 -9.61 -38.82 -13.73
N THR A 25 -10.40 -39.41 -12.85
CA THR A 25 -11.06 -38.73 -11.71
C THR A 25 -10.01 -38.28 -10.67
N ILE A 26 -9.05 -39.16 -10.35
CA ILE A 26 -7.98 -38.83 -9.42
C ILE A 26 -7.14 -37.68 -9.98
N LEU A 27 -6.80 -37.73 -11.26
CA LEU A 27 -6.03 -36.68 -11.92
C LEU A 27 -6.79 -35.36 -11.94
N ALA A 28 -8.08 -35.37 -12.21
CA ALA A 28 -8.94 -34.18 -12.19
C ALA A 28 -9.03 -33.57 -10.79
N VAL A 29 -9.20 -34.37 -9.75
CA VAL A 29 -9.26 -33.91 -8.36
C VAL A 29 -7.91 -33.29 -7.92
N ILE A 30 -6.81 -33.96 -8.23
CA ILE A 30 -5.46 -33.44 -7.94
C ILE A 30 -5.23 -32.13 -8.69
N GLY A 31 -5.54 -32.06 -9.97
CA GLY A 31 -5.41 -30.85 -10.77
C GLY A 31 -6.24 -29.69 -10.21
N LEU A 32 -7.49 -29.98 -9.80
CA LEU A 32 -8.37 -28.99 -9.18
C LEU A 32 -7.83 -28.50 -7.83
N MET A 33 -7.35 -29.43 -6.98
CA MET A 33 -6.75 -29.06 -5.68
C MET A 33 -5.52 -28.18 -5.87
N ILE A 34 -4.62 -28.52 -6.80
CA ILE A 34 -3.43 -27.72 -7.08
C ILE A 34 -3.85 -26.34 -7.62
N GLY A 35 -4.80 -26.29 -8.55
CA GLY A 35 -5.30 -25.05 -9.12
C GLY A 35 -5.87 -24.10 -8.06
N ILE A 36 -6.79 -24.61 -7.22
CA ILE A 36 -7.42 -23.83 -6.14
C ILE A 36 -6.39 -23.41 -5.10
N SER A 37 -5.49 -24.32 -4.70
CA SER A 37 -4.44 -24.01 -3.71
C SER A 37 -3.50 -22.93 -4.22
N SER A 38 -3.02 -23.04 -5.45
CA SER A 38 -2.16 -22.04 -6.08
C SER A 38 -2.84 -20.67 -6.10
N LEU A 39 -4.11 -20.65 -6.43
CA LEU A 39 -4.91 -19.45 -6.49
C LEU A 39 -5.06 -18.77 -5.12
N ILE A 40 -5.39 -19.53 -4.08
CA ILE A 40 -5.50 -19.00 -2.71
C ILE A 40 -4.15 -18.41 -2.28
N VAL A 41 -3.05 -19.11 -2.57
CA VAL A 41 -1.70 -18.63 -2.23
C VAL A 41 -1.40 -17.33 -2.97
N VAL A 42 -1.58 -17.27 -4.28
CA VAL A 42 -1.29 -16.06 -5.08
C VAL A 42 -2.14 -14.87 -4.60
N THR A 43 -3.45 -15.07 -4.42
CA THR A 43 -4.34 -14.00 -3.96
C THR A 43 -3.98 -13.54 -2.55
N SER A 44 -3.62 -14.46 -1.66
CA SER A 44 -3.24 -14.15 -0.28
C SER A 44 -1.94 -13.35 -0.22
N VAL A 45 -0.92 -13.77 -0.99
CA VAL A 45 0.36 -13.06 -1.11
C VAL A 45 0.15 -11.66 -1.68
N MET A 46 -0.66 -11.55 -2.75
CA MET A 46 -0.93 -10.26 -3.39
C MET A 46 -1.66 -9.28 -2.47
N ASN A 47 -2.67 -9.75 -1.73
CA ASN A 47 -3.36 -8.92 -0.75
C ASN A 47 -2.44 -8.50 0.41
N GLY A 48 -1.55 -9.39 0.85
CA GLY A 48 -0.54 -9.08 1.87
C GLY A 48 0.45 -8.03 1.39
N PHE A 49 0.95 -8.19 0.17
CA PHE A 49 1.88 -7.25 -0.46
C PHE A 49 1.27 -5.85 -0.66
N GLU A 50 0.04 -5.77 -1.18
CA GLU A 50 -0.67 -4.50 -1.33
C GLU A 50 -0.82 -3.78 0.01
N LYS A 51 -1.28 -4.49 1.04
CA LYS A 51 -1.45 -3.92 2.38
C LYS A 51 -0.13 -3.44 2.98
N GLU A 52 0.96 -4.16 2.73
CA GLU A 52 2.29 -3.78 3.19
C GLU A 52 2.82 -2.54 2.45
N LEU A 53 2.63 -2.47 1.12
CA LEU A 53 2.95 -1.29 0.33
C LEU A 53 2.13 -0.06 0.77
N GLU A 54 0.83 -0.25 0.95
CA GLU A 54 -0.06 0.81 1.45
C GLU A 54 0.45 1.34 2.80
N ASN A 55 0.71 0.47 3.75
CA ASN A 55 1.17 0.86 5.07
C ASN A 55 2.54 1.56 5.04
N ARG A 56 3.49 1.06 4.25
CA ARG A 56 4.86 1.61 4.23
C ARG A 56 4.97 2.87 3.40
N ILE A 57 4.33 2.95 2.25
CA ILE A 57 4.41 4.12 1.38
C ILE A 57 3.47 5.21 1.91
N LEU A 58 2.19 4.90 2.05
CA LEU A 58 1.18 5.89 2.47
C LEU A 58 1.26 6.23 3.97
N GLY A 59 1.95 5.41 4.75
CA GLY A 59 2.28 5.72 6.14
C GLY A 59 3.35 6.83 6.30
N VAL A 60 4.09 7.13 5.23
CA VAL A 60 5.15 8.17 5.21
C VAL A 60 4.70 9.40 4.43
N ILE A 61 4.08 9.17 3.28
CA ILE A 61 3.64 10.24 2.39
C ILE A 61 2.41 10.94 2.98
N PRO A 62 2.36 12.28 2.95
CA PRO A 62 1.16 13.01 3.34
C PRO A 62 -0.07 12.53 2.56
N HIS A 63 -1.20 12.33 3.25
CA HIS A 63 -2.47 12.01 2.58
C HIS A 63 -2.89 13.15 1.65
N SER A 64 -2.65 14.38 2.06
CA SER A 64 -2.77 15.58 1.25
C SER A 64 -1.86 16.67 1.80
N ILE A 65 -1.52 17.59 0.94
CA ILE A 65 -0.74 18.80 1.25
C ILE A 65 -1.56 19.97 0.75
N ILE A 66 -1.90 20.90 1.63
CA ILE A 66 -2.40 22.22 1.27
C ILE A 66 -1.18 23.09 1.05
N GLN A 67 -1.06 23.69 -0.10
CA GLN A 67 0.07 24.57 -0.46
C GLN A 67 -0.44 25.95 -0.87
N SER A 68 0.36 26.97 -0.54
CA SER A 68 0.14 28.35 -0.93
C SER A 68 1.30 28.86 -1.78
N GLU A 69 1.02 29.75 -2.71
CA GLU A 69 2.06 30.47 -3.48
C GLU A 69 2.85 31.46 -2.60
N TYR A 70 2.21 31.95 -1.56
CA TYR A 70 2.80 32.91 -0.60
C TYR A 70 2.99 32.24 0.75
N PRO A 71 4.01 32.68 1.54
CA PRO A 71 4.21 32.17 2.90
C PRO A 71 2.96 32.36 3.76
N ILE A 72 2.54 31.28 4.39
CA ILE A 72 1.43 31.26 5.35
C ILE A 72 1.98 31.71 6.69
N GLN A 73 1.58 32.89 7.14
CA GLN A 73 1.94 33.42 8.44
C GLN A 73 1.03 32.85 9.53
N ASN A 74 1.52 32.75 10.75
CA ASN A 74 0.76 32.25 11.91
C ASN A 74 0.06 30.89 11.62
N TYR A 75 0.73 30.00 10.88
CA TYR A 75 0.19 28.71 10.44
C TYR A 75 -0.34 27.86 11.59
N ASN A 76 0.08 28.12 12.84
CA ASN A 76 -0.41 27.38 14.03
C ASN A 76 -1.91 27.55 14.25
N GLU A 77 -2.45 28.77 14.07
CA GLU A 77 -3.89 29.02 14.19
C GLU A 77 -4.66 28.30 13.10
N LEU A 78 -4.13 28.31 11.89
CA LEU A 78 -4.74 27.61 10.76
C LEU A 78 -4.72 26.09 10.99
N ILE A 79 -3.63 25.52 11.46
CA ILE A 79 -3.54 24.10 11.82
C ILE A 79 -4.56 23.72 12.88
N LEU A 80 -4.73 24.55 13.93
CA LEU A 80 -5.74 24.31 14.95
C LEU A 80 -7.16 24.33 14.37
N SER A 81 -7.47 25.25 13.46
CA SER A 81 -8.77 25.29 12.79
C SER A 81 -9.03 24.04 11.94
N ILE A 82 -8.00 23.58 11.21
CA ILE A 82 -8.05 22.35 10.39
C ILE A 82 -8.25 21.10 11.27
N LYS A 83 -7.58 21.01 12.41
CA LYS A 83 -7.72 19.88 13.36
C LYS A 83 -9.10 19.77 13.98
N ASN A 84 -9.88 20.84 14.00
CA ASN A 84 -11.28 20.78 14.46
C ASN A 84 -12.21 20.02 13.48
N ASN A 85 -11.76 19.72 12.28
CA ASN A 85 -12.53 18.93 11.32
C ASN A 85 -12.48 17.44 11.73
N PRO A 86 -13.63 16.76 11.90
CA PRO A 86 -13.69 15.36 12.32
C PRO A 86 -13.08 14.38 11.32
N ASP A 87 -12.91 14.78 10.06
CA ASP A 87 -12.30 13.96 9.02
C ASP A 87 -10.78 14.02 9.04
N ILE A 88 -10.16 14.86 9.89
CA ILE A 88 -8.71 15.03 10.02
C ILE A 88 -8.24 14.35 11.30
N ILE A 89 -7.25 13.46 11.16
CA ILE A 89 -6.55 12.84 12.30
C ILE A 89 -5.54 13.83 12.88
N ASP A 90 -4.74 14.44 11.99
CA ASP A 90 -3.73 15.42 12.39
C ASP A 90 -3.32 16.31 11.21
N ALA A 91 -2.75 17.46 11.52
CA ALA A 91 -2.20 18.40 10.55
C ALA A 91 -0.91 19.01 11.10
N ALA A 92 0.07 19.23 10.25
CA ALA A 92 1.36 19.79 10.65
C ALA A 92 1.95 20.67 9.54
N PRO A 93 2.81 21.65 9.88
CA PRO A 93 3.53 22.42 8.88
C PRO A 93 4.43 21.50 8.06
N TYR A 94 4.60 21.83 6.80
CA TYR A 94 5.33 20.99 5.86
C TYR A 94 6.09 21.84 4.86
N ILE A 95 7.39 21.58 4.73
CA ILE A 95 8.23 22.20 3.72
C ILE A 95 8.95 21.08 2.99
N SER A 96 8.78 21.02 1.67
CA SER A 96 9.48 20.07 0.83
C SER A 96 10.39 20.81 -0.14
N LEU A 97 11.63 20.38 -0.21
CA LEU A 97 12.70 20.94 -1.04
C LEU A 97 13.34 19.83 -1.85
N GLN A 98 13.79 20.14 -3.05
CA GLN A 98 14.67 19.27 -3.81
C GLN A 98 16.10 19.77 -3.65
N GLY A 99 17.05 18.84 -3.50
CA GLY A 99 18.45 19.20 -3.36
C GLY A 99 19.37 18.08 -3.78
N LEU A 100 20.65 18.41 -3.83
CA LEU A 100 21.75 17.48 -4.01
C LEU A 100 22.43 17.27 -2.66
N MET A 101 22.46 16.05 -2.20
CA MET A 101 23.21 15.63 -1.02
C MET A 101 24.56 15.07 -1.47
N SER A 102 25.64 15.59 -0.90
CA SER A 102 26.99 15.19 -1.27
C SER A 102 27.78 14.75 -0.05
N SER A 103 28.51 13.64 -0.21
CA SER A 103 29.54 13.16 0.70
C SER A 103 30.90 13.26 0.03
N GLU A 104 31.96 12.77 0.67
CA GLU A 104 33.28 12.65 0.06
C GLU A 104 33.34 11.63 -1.09
N TYR A 105 32.38 10.71 -1.16
CA TYR A 105 32.40 9.57 -2.08
C TYR A 105 31.39 9.68 -3.22
N ASP A 106 30.20 10.22 -2.98
CA ASP A 106 29.13 10.25 -3.98
C ASP A 106 28.20 11.46 -3.75
N SER A 107 27.33 11.73 -4.74
CA SER A 107 26.30 12.76 -4.67
C SER A 107 24.98 12.23 -5.20
N LYS A 108 23.87 12.49 -4.49
CA LYS A 108 22.53 12.03 -4.84
C LYS A 108 21.50 13.14 -4.75
N GLY A 109 20.58 13.15 -5.72
CA GLY A 109 19.39 13.98 -5.66
C GLY A 109 18.45 13.46 -4.58
N VAL A 110 18.01 14.34 -3.70
CA VAL A 110 17.17 14.00 -2.54
C VAL A 110 15.99 14.95 -2.41
N SER A 111 14.93 14.45 -1.80
CA SER A 111 13.81 15.26 -1.31
C SER A 111 14.02 15.53 0.18
N ILE A 112 14.16 16.80 0.52
CA ILE A 112 14.39 17.26 1.89
C ILE A 112 13.04 17.70 2.45
N VAL A 113 12.63 17.10 3.54
CA VAL A 113 11.34 17.38 4.17
C VAL A 113 11.56 17.94 5.56
N GLY A 114 11.05 19.15 5.77
CA GLY A 114 10.96 19.79 7.08
C GLY A 114 9.75 19.28 7.84
N ILE A 115 10.00 18.68 8.99
CA ILE A 115 8.97 18.06 9.82
C ILE A 115 8.84 18.76 11.18
N ASP A 116 7.61 18.76 11.71
CA ASP A 116 7.37 19.09 13.11
C ASP A 116 7.62 17.86 13.98
N ILE A 117 8.71 17.90 14.74
CA ILE A 117 9.19 16.78 15.56
C ILE A 117 8.15 16.36 16.62
N ALA A 118 7.35 17.31 17.13
CA ALA A 118 6.35 17.03 18.16
C ALA A 118 5.22 16.17 17.64
N ASN A 119 4.76 16.45 16.42
CA ASN A 119 3.62 15.80 15.78
C ASN A 119 4.00 14.66 14.84
N GLU A 120 5.30 14.40 14.60
CA GLU A 120 5.74 13.41 13.60
C GLU A 120 5.22 11.99 13.88
N LYS A 121 5.11 11.60 15.15
CA LYS A 121 4.56 10.27 15.52
C LYS A 121 3.12 10.05 15.08
N SER A 122 2.30 11.11 15.07
CA SER A 122 0.92 11.04 14.59
C SER A 122 0.84 11.12 13.06
N MET A 123 1.78 11.82 12.43
CA MET A 123 1.77 12.11 11.01
C MET A 123 2.38 10.99 10.16
N SER A 124 3.43 10.32 10.63
CA SER A 124 4.24 9.36 9.85
C SER A 124 4.60 8.13 10.68
N ILE A 125 4.91 7.04 9.97
CA ILE A 125 5.43 5.81 10.57
C ILE A 125 6.95 5.82 10.77
N ILE A 126 7.68 6.77 10.20
CA ILE A 126 9.16 6.82 10.25
C ILE A 126 9.71 6.72 11.69
N PRO A 127 9.12 7.37 12.71
CA PRO A 127 9.59 7.22 14.08
C PRO A 127 9.63 5.78 14.61
N ASN A 128 8.81 4.88 14.04
CA ASN A 128 8.77 3.47 14.44
C ASN A 128 9.79 2.60 13.65
N TYR A 129 10.42 3.18 12.62
CA TYR A 129 11.35 2.50 11.71
C TYR A 129 12.77 3.09 11.78
N MET A 130 13.11 3.76 12.88
CA MET A 130 14.47 4.23 13.10
C MET A 130 15.41 3.05 13.34
N LEU A 131 16.46 2.96 12.53
CA LEU A 131 17.51 1.95 12.65
C LEU A 131 18.57 2.40 13.64
N VAL A 132 18.98 3.67 13.55
CA VAL A 132 19.96 4.32 14.44
C VAL A 132 19.48 5.72 14.75
N GLY A 133 19.63 6.13 16.01
CA GLY A 133 19.18 7.46 16.47
C GLY A 133 17.69 7.53 16.79
N ASP A 134 17.19 8.75 17.00
CA ASP A 134 15.78 9.04 17.27
C ASP A 134 15.40 10.32 16.53
N ILE A 135 14.14 10.43 16.13
CA ILE A 135 13.62 11.61 15.43
C ILE A 135 13.77 12.90 16.27
N LYS A 136 13.77 12.75 17.60
CA LYS A 136 14.01 13.85 18.53
C LYS A 136 15.40 14.47 18.42
N ASN A 137 16.36 13.75 17.84
CA ASN A 137 17.72 14.26 17.61
C ASN A 137 17.75 15.42 16.60
N LEU A 138 16.68 15.57 15.78
CA LEU A 138 16.50 16.74 14.91
C LEU A 138 16.28 18.08 15.64
N LYS A 139 16.09 18.07 16.96
CA LYS A 139 16.01 19.29 17.77
C LYS A 139 17.32 20.08 17.79
N SER A 140 18.45 19.44 17.50
CA SER A 140 19.69 20.15 17.34
C SER A 140 19.67 20.89 15.99
N ASN A 141 20.07 22.17 16.00
CA ASN A 141 20.18 22.93 14.77
C ASN A 141 21.14 22.25 13.79
N ASN A 142 20.83 22.32 12.50
CA ASN A 142 21.63 21.75 11.44
C ASN A 142 21.82 20.23 11.54
N SER A 143 20.76 19.49 11.84
CA SER A 143 20.75 18.04 11.89
C SER A 143 19.85 17.45 10.82
N ILE A 144 20.16 16.21 10.40
CA ILE A 144 19.45 15.48 9.35
C ILE A 144 19.31 14.01 9.70
N ILE A 145 18.20 13.43 9.27
CA ILE A 145 17.94 11.98 9.27
C ILE A 145 17.73 11.54 7.83
N ILE A 146 18.35 10.42 7.45
CA ILE A 146 18.29 9.89 6.08
C ILE A 146 17.87 8.42 6.08
N GLY A 147 17.43 7.92 4.92
CA GLY A 147 17.14 6.49 4.76
C GLY A 147 18.40 5.63 4.65
N SER A 148 18.26 4.36 5.01
CA SER A 148 19.37 3.39 5.06
C SER A 148 20.02 3.17 3.68
N LEU A 149 19.23 3.15 2.60
CA LEU A 149 19.75 2.99 1.23
C LEU A 149 20.58 4.22 0.81
N LEU A 150 20.12 5.42 1.18
CA LEU A 150 20.85 6.65 0.90
C LEU A 150 22.17 6.71 1.67
N ALA A 151 22.14 6.36 2.97
CA ALA A 151 23.35 6.29 3.80
C ALA A 151 24.39 5.31 3.22
N ALA A 152 23.94 4.13 2.79
CA ALA A 152 24.80 3.13 2.18
C ALA A 152 25.41 3.62 0.85
N LYS A 153 24.63 4.31 0.00
CA LYS A 153 25.12 4.85 -1.28
C LYS A 153 26.13 5.97 -1.10
N LEU A 154 25.87 6.84 -0.15
CA LEU A 154 26.77 7.96 0.16
C LEU A 154 27.99 7.53 1.03
N GLY A 155 27.98 6.33 1.60
CA GLY A 155 29.04 5.82 2.47
C GLY A 155 29.16 6.60 3.78
N VAL A 156 28.04 7.09 4.35
CA VAL A 156 28.02 7.94 5.54
C VAL A 156 27.41 7.23 6.74
N TYR A 157 27.84 7.62 7.94
CA TYR A 157 27.43 7.07 9.22
C TYR A 157 26.91 8.17 10.15
N VAL A 158 26.13 7.76 11.16
CA VAL A 158 25.65 8.72 12.16
C VAL A 158 26.83 9.40 12.85
N GLY A 159 26.84 10.73 12.82
CA GLY A 159 27.91 11.59 13.31
C GLY A 159 28.68 12.32 12.22
N ASP A 160 28.56 11.87 10.97
CA ASP A 160 29.21 12.54 9.82
C ASP A 160 28.52 13.85 9.44
N ASP A 161 29.27 14.75 8.85
CA ASP A 161 28.76 16.00 8.27
C ASP A 161 28.47 15.78 6.78
N ILE A 162 27.27 16.16 6.35
CA ILE A 162 26.80 16.00 4.97
C ILE A 162 26.50 17.38 4.40
N ASN A 163 26.99 17.64 3.20
CA ASN A 163 26.68 18.85 2.46
C ASN A 163 25.36 18.69 1.68
N ILE A 164 24.45 19.64 1.84
CA ILE A 164 23.21 19.73 1.08
C ILE A 164 23.21 21.04 0.29
N THR A 165 23.01 20.92 -1.02
CA THR A 165 22.82 22.03 -1.93
C THR A 165 21.39 22.00 -2.45
N THR A 166 20.59 23.01 -2.12
CA THR A 166 19.21 23.11 -2.58
C THR A 166 19.12 23.75 -3.96
N SER A 167 18.04 23.45 -4.68
CA SER A 167 17.73 24.09 -5.97
C SER A 167 17.30 25.56 -5.83
N ASP A 168 17.02 26.00 -4.62
CA ASP A 168 16.64 27.41 -4.36
C ASP A 168 17.85 28.33 -4.48
N ILE A 169 17.72 29.30 -5.35
CA ILE A 169 18.78 30.22 -5.71
C ILE A 169 18.69 31.46 -4.84
N LYS A 170 19.76 31.76 -4.10
CA LYS A 170 19.92 33.07 -3.44
C LYS A 170 20.46 34.07 -4.45
N THR A 171 19.69 35.13 -4.67
CA THR A 171 20.14 36.26 -5.48
C THR A 171 20.83 37.28 -4.59
N SER A 172 22.10 37.59 -4.90
CA SER A 172 22.89 38.60 -4.23
C SER A 172 23.35 39.65 -5.25
N ILE A 173 23.83 40.78 -4.77
CA ILE A 173 24.43 41.86 -5.60
C ILE A 173 25.60 41.32 -6.45
N ILE A 174 26.25 40.23 -6.01
CA ILE A 174 27.41 39.60 -6.66
C ILE A 174 27.01 38.49 -7.65
N GLY A 175 25.73 38.08 -7.67
CA GLY A 175 25.20 37.01 -8.53
C GLY A 175 24.25 36.06 -7.82
N SER A 176 23.77 35.11 -8.56
CA SER A 176 22.86 34.05 -8.06
C SER A 176 23.66 32.78 -7.77
N TYR A 177 23.51 32.22 -6.57
CA TYR A 177 24.17 30.98 -6.17
C TYR A 177 23.19 30.07 -5.39
N PRO A 178 23.34 28.74 -5.52
CA PRO A 178 22.51 27.81 -4.76
C PRO A 178 22.82 27.87 -3.26
N THR A 179 21.82 27.62 -2.44
CA THR A 179 22.00 27.51 -0.97
C THR A 179 22.65 26.19 -0.63
N SER A 180 23.82 26.21 -0.01
CA SER A 180 24.52 25.03 0.47
C SER A 180 24.72 25.11 1.99
N VAL A 181 24.40 24.02 2.68
CA VAL A 181 24.50 23.94 4.14
C VAL A 181 25.06 22.58 4.54
N ASN A 182 25.93 22.56 5.54
CA ASN A 182 26.41 21.35 6.16
C ASN A 182 25.47 20.95 7.31
N LEU A 183 24.96 19.73 7.25
CA LEU A 183 24.08 19.13 8.26
C LEU A 183 24.74 17.91 8.88
N LYS A 184 24.57 17.74 10.18
CA LYS A 184 25.06 16.57 10.92
C LYS A 184 24.08 15.43 10.82
N LEU A 185 24.52 14.24 10.41
CA LEU A 185 23.73 13.04 10.37
C LEU A 185 23.47 12.52 11.79
N VAL A 186 22.22 12.59 12.28
CA VAL A 186 21.85 12.24 13.66
C VAL A 186 20.98 10.98 13.76
N GLY A 187 20.57 10.42 12.61
CA GLY A 187 19.78 9.20 12.60
C GLY A 187 19.61 8.61 11.21
N ILE A 188 19.35 7.32 11.15
CA ILE A 188 19.07 6.56 9.93
C ILE A 188 17.79 5.76 10.15
N TYR A 189 16.85 5.82 9.20
CA TYR A 189 15.64 5.00 9.21
C TYR A 189 15.66 3.96 8.08
N GLU A 190 14.87 2.88 8.21
CA GLU A 190 14.75 1.82 7.22
C GLU A 190 13.31 1.38 7.04
N LEU A 191 12.70 1.71 5.90
CA LEU A 191 11.35 1.29 5.50
C LEU A 191 11.38 0.08 4.54
N LYS A 192 12.55 -0.22 3.95
CA LYS A 192 12.74 -1.21 2.88
C LYS A 192 11.94 -0.90 1.63
N THR A 193 11.89 0.38 1.27
CA THR A 193 11.21 0.92 0.09
C THR A 193 12.15 1.88 -0.66
N GLU A 194 11.75 2.29 -1.87
CA GLU A 194 12.49 3.32 -2.63
C GLU A 194 12.57 4.68 -1.91
N ILE A 195 11.69 4.92 -0.94
CA ILE A 195 11.70 6.13 -0.12
C ILE A 195 13.02 6.26 0.65
N ASP A 196 13.62 5.14 1.08
CA ASP A 196 14.90 5.13 1.81
C ASP A 196 16.08 5.67 0.98
N GLU A 197 15.92 5.77 -0.34
CA GLU A 197 16.96 6.31 -1.22
C GLU A 197 16.83 7.83 -1.45
N ILE A 198 15.63 8.38 -1.30
CA ILE A 198 15.31 9.73 -1.79
C ILE A 198 14.93 10.68 -0.66
N LEU A 199 14.20 10.20 0.35
CA LEU A 199 13.63 11.06 1.38
C LEU A 199 14.61 11.31 2.51
N THR A 200 14.77 12.60 2.86
CA THR A 200 15.56 13.04 4.00
C THR A 200 14.75 13.97 4.89
N LEU A 201 14.96 13.86 6.19
CA LEU A 201 14.19 14.61 7.18
C LEU A 201 15.09 15.62 7.90
N VAL A 202 14.60 16.84 8.00
CA VAL A 202 15.18 17.90 8.81
C VAL A 202 14.10 18.48 9.72
N SER A 203 14.49 19.25 10.73
CA SER A 203 13.49 20.00 11.52
C SER A 203 12.81 21.05 10.64
N HIS A 204 11.57 21.41 10.97
CA HIS A 204 10.84 22.48 10.27
C HIS A 204 11.64 23.78 10.24
N GLU A 205 12.27 24.15 11.35
CA GLU A 205 13.13 25.31 11.46
C GLU A 205 14.34 25.28 10.51
N THR A 206 14.96 24.09 10.34
CA THR A 206 16.06 23.92 9.37
C THR A 206 15.54 24.08 7.94
N ALA A 207 14.38 23.53 7.63
CA ALA A 207 13.77 23.68 6.32
C ALA A 207 13.35 25.13 6.01
N GLN A 208 12.84 25.88 6.99
CA GLN A 208 12.57 27.31 6.87
C GLN A 208 13.83 28.09 6.47
N LYS A 209 14.96 27.84 7.15
CA LYS A 209 16.26 28.47 6.84
C LYS A 209 16.74 28.12 5.42
N LEU A 210 16.57 26.85 5.00
CA LEU A 210 16.92 26.43 3.65
C LEU A 210 16.06 27.11 2.58
N LYS A 211 14.79 27.40 2.89
CA LYS A 211 13.84 28.06 2.00
C LYS A 211 13.84 29.60 2.12
N ASN A 212 14.62 30.17 3.03
CA ASN A 212 14.62 31.59 3.39
C ASN A 212 13.25 32.13 3.83
N LEU A 213 12.54 31.35 4.62
CA LEU A 213 11.31 31.76 5.28
C LEU A 213 11.63 32.38 6.66
N GLU A 214 10.76 33.26 7.12
CA GLU A 214 10.83 33.80 8.47
C GLU A 214 10.34 32.78 9.52
N ASP A 215 10.69 33.04 10.76
CA ASP A 215 10.14 32.29 11.87
C ASP A 215 8.61 32.42 11.84
N ASN A 216 7.90 31.31 12.08
CA ASN A 216 6.45 31.26 12.03
C ASN A 216 5.78 31.30 10.63
N GLU A 217 6.56 31.08 9.56
CA GLU A 217 6.07 30.94 8.20
C GLU A 217 6.19 29.49 7.70
N THR A 218 5.24 29.08 6.87
CA THR A 218 5.32 27.84 6.10
C THR A 218 4.74 28.03 4.70
N LEU A 219 5.11 27.17 3.75
CA LEU A 219 4.53 27.19 2.40
C LEU A 219 3.41 26.19 2.25
N SER A 220 3.36 25.21 3.13
CA SER A 220 2.33 24.18 3.06
C SER A 220 2.04 23.52 4.41
N ILE A 221 0.88 22.90 4.48
CA ILE A 221 0.39 22.14 5.61
C ILE A 221 0.08 20.73 5.11
N ARG A 222 0.71 19.73 5.70
CA ARG A 222 0.36 18.32 5.43
C ARG A 222 -0.82 17.90 6.30
N LEU A 223 -1.67 17.10 5.71
CA LEU A 223 -2.87 16.57 6.33
C LEU A 223 -2.77 15.06 6.46
N LYS A 224 -3.24 14.53 7.58
CA LYS A 224 -3.55 13.13 7.77
C LYS A 224 -5.04 12.97 7.99
N THR A 225 -5.70 12.34 7.03
CA THR A 225 -7.16 12.13 7.03
C THR A 225 -7.51 10.76 7.64
N ASN A 226 -8.70 10.63 8.19
CA ASN A 226 -9.24 9.37 8.70
C ASN A 226 -9.52 8.34 7.59
N ASP A 227 -9.80 8.81 6.37
CA ASP A 227 -10.00 7.99 5.18
C ASP A 227 -9.07 8.50 4.07
N LEU A 228 -8.04 7.71 3.77
CA LEU A 228 -7.05 8.01 2.76
C LEU A 228 -7.67 8.22 1.37
N PHE A 229 -8.67 7.41 1.01
CA PHE A 229 -9.29 7.46 -0.30
C PHE A 229 -10.20 8.68 -0.49
N LYS A 230 -10.62 9.32 0.60
CA LYS A 230 -11.39 10.57 0.60
C LYS A 230 -10.52 11.82 0.77
N ALA A 231 -9.19 11.69 0.81
CA ALA A 231 -8.27 12.81 1.02
C ALA A 231 -8.54 13.99 0.08
N ASP A 232 -8.83 13.73 -1.22
CA ASP A 232 -9.16 14.77 -2.19
C ASP A 232 -10.42 15.56 -1.78
N GLN A 233 -11.49 14.84 -1.43
CA GLN A 233 -12.77 15.47 -1.07
C GLN A 233 -12.66 16.28 0.24
N ILE A 234 -11.90 15.73 1.21
CA ILE A 234 -11.65 16.39 2.49
C ILE A 234 -10.82 17.66 2.26
N SER A 235 -9.74 17.57 1.47
CA SER A 235 -8.88 18.72 1.17
C SER A 235 -9.62 19.82 0.42
N GLN A 236 -10.46 19.44 -0.55
CA GLN A 236 -11.30 20.41 -1.28
C GLN A 236 -12.27 21.15 -0.34
N LYS A 237 -12.87 20.43 0.61
CA LYS A 237 -13.75 21.08 1.62
C LYS A 237 -12.98 22.04 2.51
N ILE A 238 -11.76 21.64 2.94
CA ILE A 238 -10.90 22.46 3.80
C ILE A 238 -10.49 23.74 3.07
N ILE A 239 -10.03 23.65 1.82
CA ILE A 239 -9.64 24.82 1.02
C ILE A 239 -10.79 25.80 0.87
N ASN A 240 -12.02 25.30 0.64
CA ASN A 240 -13.20 26.15 0.51
C ASN A 240 -13.58 26.86 1.83
N THR A 241 -13.05 26.42 2.96
CA THR A 241 -13.31 27.02 4.29
C THR A 241 -12.17 27.94 4.75
N ILE A 242 -11.00 27.82 4.15
CA ILE A 242 -9.82 28.64 4.47
C ILE A 242 -9.92 29.96 3.67
N ASP A 243 -9.81 31.05 4.39
CA ASP A 243 -9.76 32.41 3.79
C ASP A 243 -8.29 32.77 3.49
N LEU A 244 -7.71 32.11 2.50
CA LEU A 244 -6.36 32.38 2.00
C LEU A 244 -6.40 32.46 0.48
N ASP A 245 -5.73 33.48 -0.05
CA ASP A 245 -5.56 33.64 -1.49
C ASP A 245 -4.57 32.62 -2.07
N SER A 246 -4.82 32.17 -3.30
CA SER A 246 -3.91 31.30 -4.06
C SER A 246 -3.52 29.99 -3.36
N VAL A 247 -4.50 29.33 -2.72
CA VAL A 247 -4.31 28.02 -2.07
C VAL A 247 -4.75 26.89 -3.00
N SER A 248 -3.93 25.87 -3.08
CA SER A 248 -4.22 24.63 -3.80
C SER A 248 -3.92 23.40 -2.91
N TYR A 249 -4.34 22.23 -3.35
CA TYR A 249 -3.94 20.99 -2.66
C TYR A 249 -3.35 19.97 -3.64
N ILE A 250 -2.46 19.15 -3.11
CA ILE A 250 -1.91 17.98 -3.78
C ILE A 250 -2.21 16.77 -2.89
N SER A 251 -2.87 15.77 -3.42
CA SER A 251 -3.11 14.52 -2.67
C SER A 251 -2.13 13.43 -3.08
N TRP A 252 -2.02 12.39 -2.27
CA TRP A 252 -1.24 11.21 -2.56
C TRP A 252 -1.57 10.58 -3.92
N LYS A 253 -2.81 10.74 -4.40
CA LYS A 253 -3.22 10.21 -5.70
C LYS A 253 -2.52 10.88 -6.87
N SER A 254 -2.26 12.18 -6.78
CA SER A 254 -1.55 12.90 -7.87
C SER A 254 -0.07 12.55 -7.93
N THR A 255 0.54 12.15 -6.80
CA THR A 255 1.97 11.82 -6.72
C THR A 255 2.25 10.32 -6.87
N HIS A 256 1.42 9.47 -6.29
CA HIS A 256 1.63 8.02 -6.23
C HIS A 256 0.44 7.20 -6.76
N GLY A 257 -0.57 7.86 -7.34
CA GLY A 257 -1.79 7.22 -7.83
C GLY A 257 -1.55 6.18 -8.91
N THR A 258 -0.59 6.42 -9.81
CA THR A 258 -0.23 5.48 -10.89
C THR A 258 0.22 4.12 -10.36
N LEU A 259 0.96 4.08 -9.25
CA LEU A 259 1.36 2.82 -8.61
C LEU A 259 0.12 2.03 -8.14
N PHE A 260 -0.81 2.70 -7.47
CA PHE A 260 -2.02 2.06 -6.96
C PHE A 260 -3.00 1.66 -8.08
N GLU A 261 -3.05 2.42 -9.17
CA GLU A 261 -3.80 2.04 -10.37
C GLU A 261 -3.21 0.79 -11.03
N ALA A 262 -1.89 0.68 -11.10
CA ALA A 262 -1.20 -0.52 -11.60
C ALA A 262 -1.53 -1.75 -10.74
N ILE A 263 -1.50 -1.62 -9.41
CA ILE A 263 -1.88 -2.70 -8.48
C ILE A 263 -3.36 -3.13 -8.67
N LYS A 264 -4.27 -2.16 -8.85
CA LYS A 264 -5.68 -2.46 -9.14
C LYS A 264 -5.85 -3.20 -10.47
N PHE A 265 -5.12 -2.79 -11.49
CA PHE A 265 -5.15 -3.44 -12.79
C PHE A 265 -4.60 -4.88 -12.71
N GLU A 266 -3.51 -5.09 -11.98
CA GLU A 266 -2.97 -6.42 -11.73
C GLU A 266 -3.98 -7.32 -11.00
N LYS A 267 -4.68 -6.81 -9.99
CA LYS A 267 -5.76 -7.54 -9.31
C LYS A 267 -6.91 -7.93 -10.26
N LEU A 268 -7.27 -7.03 -11.18
CA LEU A 268 -8.29 -7.33 -12.19
C LEU A 268 -7.84 -8.49 -13.08
N LEU A 269 -6.59 -8.50 -13.55
CA LEU A 269 -6.03 -9.57 -14.36
C LEU A 269 -6.01 -10.92 -13.60
N ILE A 270 -5.58 -10.90 -12.35
CA ILE A 270 -5.60 -12.08 -11.47
C ILE A 270 -7.03 -12.59 -11.32
N SER A 271 -8.00 -11.71 -11.07
CA SER A 271 -9.42 -12.08 -10.94
C SER A 271 -9.99 -12.68 -12.22
N LEU A 272 -9.58 -12.17 -13.38
CA LEU A 272 -9.97 -12.73 -14.69
C LEU A 272 -9.38 -14.13 -14.88
N MET A 273 -8.09 -14.33 -14.59
CA MET A 273 -7.44 -15.65 -14.64
C MET A 273 -8.14 -16.64 -13.70
N LEU A 274 -8.51 -16.19 -12.53
CA LEU A 274 -9.29 -16.90 -11.52
C LEU A 274 -10.61 -17.42 -12.10
N PHE A 275 -11.36 -16.51 -12.70
CA PHE A 275 -12.64 -16.84 -13.32
C PHE A 275 -12.48 -17.91 -14.42
N LEU A 276 -11.43 -17.82 -15.24
CA LEU A 276 -11.12 -18.81 -16.26
C LEU A 276 -10.78 -20.18 -15.68
N ILE A 277 -9.97 -20.24 -14.62
CA ILE A 277 -9.59 -21.48 -13.94
C ILE A 277 -10.85 -22.15 -13.35
N VAL A 278 -11.70 -21.39 -12.67
CA VAL A 278 -12.97 -21.89 -12.13
C VAL A 278 -13.89 -22.40 -13.24
N GLY A 279 -13.93 -21.67 -14.37
CA GLY A 279 -14.68 -22.09 -15.56
C GLY A 279 -14.22 -23.46 -16.10
N VAL A 280 -12.93 -23.63 -16.29
CA VAL A 280 -12.34 -24.91 -16.75
C VAL A 280 -12.61 -26.04 -15.72
N ALA A 281 -12.41 -25.76 -14.43
CA ALA A 281 -12.71 -26.72 -13.38
C ALA A 281 -14.17 -27.14 -13.37
N SER A 282 -15.10 -26.21 -13.58
CA SER A 282 -16.53 -26.48 -13.67
C SER A 282 -16.87 -27.41 -14.83
N ILE A 283 -16.25 -27.19 -16.00
CA ILE A 283 -16.42 -28.05 -17.18
C ILE A 283 -15.88 -29.47 -16.90
N LEU A 284 -14.72 -29.59 -16.24
CA LEU A 284 -14.16 -30.89 -15.87
C LEU A 284 -15.09 -31.66 -14.90
N VAL A 285 -15.61 -30.98 -13.89
CA VAL A 285 -16.57 -31.59 -12.93
C VAL A 285 -17.83 -32.04 -13.67
N LEU A 286 -18.38 -31.18 -14.53
CA LEU A 286 -19.58 -31.52 -15.33
C LEU A 286 -19.32 -32.73 -16.23
N SER A 287 -18.17 -32.77 -16.92
CA SER A 287 -17.79 -33.90 -17.77
C SER A 287 -17.66 -35.22 -16.96
N THR A 288 -17.06 -35.14 -15.77
CA THR A 288 -16.92 -36.31 -14.88
C THR A 288 -18.26 -36.82 -14.41
N VAL A 289 -19.18 -35.91 -14.03
CA VAL A 289 -20.55 -36.31 -13.61
C VAL A 289 -21.30 -36.95 -14.77
N ILE A 290 -21.27 -36.37 -15.99
CA ILE A 290 -21.91 -36.94 -17.16
C ILE A 290 -21.36 -38.35 -17.45
N MET A 291 -20.03 -38.52 -17.40
CA MET A 291 -19.39 -39.82 -17.64
C MET A 291 -19.79 -40.86 -16.58
N THR A 292 -19.86 -40.45 -15.31
CA THR A 292 -20.29 -41.31 -14.20
C THR A 292 -21.75 -41.75 -14.37
N VAL A 293 -22.65 -40.82 -14.66
CA VAL A 293 -24.06 -41.13 -14.91
C VAL A 293 -24.21 -42.09 -16.10
N LYS A 294 -23.50 -41.84 -17.19
CA LYS A 294 -23.55 -42.68 -18.39
C LYS A 294 -23.03 -44.10 -18.15
N SER A 295 -21.97 -44.23 -17.34
CA SER A 295 -21.45 -45.55 -16.96
C SER A 295 -22.42 -46.37 -16.07
N LYS A 296 -23.35 -45.71 -15.40
CA LYS A 296 -24.35 -46.28 -14.49
C LYS A 296 -25.75 -46.39 -15.10
N GLU A 297 -25.90 -46.12 -16.40
CA GLU A 297 -27.21 -46.12 -17.09
C GLU A 297 -28.01 -47.41 -16.90
N ARG A 298 -27.34 -48.57 -16.90
CA ARG A 298 -27.93 -49.88 -16.68
C ARG A 298 -28.48 -50.03 -15.25
N GLU A 299 -27.76 -49.55 -14.25
CA GLU A 299 -28.17 -49.58 -12.86
C GLU A 299 -29.34 -48.63 -12.59
N ILE A 300 -29.33 -47.46 -13.25
CA ILE A 300 -30.43 -46.49 -13.22
C ILE A 300 -31.72 -47.13 -13.80
N GLY A 301 -31.60 -47.82 -14.92
CA GLY A 301 -32.73 -48.54 -15.54
C GLY A 301 -33.34 -49.58 -14.60
N ILE A 302 -32.53 -50.37 -13.89
CA ILE A 302 -33.00 -51.34 -12.91
C ILE A 302 -33.72 -50.65 -11.73
N LEU A 303 -33.18 -49.54 -11.21
CA LEU A 303 -33.81 -48.78 -10.12
C LEU A 303 -35.17 -48.20 -10.54
N LEU A 304 -35.28 -47.73 -11.77
CA LEU A 304 -36.54 -47.24 -12.33
C LEU A 304 -37.59 -48.33 -12.45
N THR A 305 -37.21 -49.54 -12.93
CA THR A 305 -38.13 -50.68 -13.01
C THR A 305 -38.58 -51.21 -11.66
N LEU A 306 -37.76 -51.04 -10.61
CA LEU A 306 -38.09 -51.33 -9.23
C LEU A 306 -38.94 -50.24 -8.55
N GLY A 307 -39.33 -49.17 -9.29
CA GLY A 307 -40.25 -48.14 -8.80
C GLY A 307 -39.57 -46.94 -8.11
N ALA A 308 -38.27 -46.77 -8.28
CA ALA A 308 -37.59 -45.57 -7.77
C ALA A 308 -38.01 -44.33 -8.56
N SER A 309 -38.34 -43.25 -7.87
CA SER A 309 -38.67 -41.99 -8.52
C SER A 309 -37.39 -41.27 -9.04
N SER A 310 -37.53 -40.48 -10.08
CA SER A 310 -36.41 -39.67 -10.63
C SER A 310 -35.72 -38.83 -9.58
N LYS A 311 -36.45 -38.25 -8.62
CA LYS A 311 -35.90 -37.51 -7.50
C LYS A 311 -35.02 -38.34 -6.55
N GLN A 312 -35.38 -39.60 -6.34
CA GLN A 312 -34.59 -40.53 -5.53
C GLN A 312 -33.29 -40.92 -6.24
N ILE A 313 -33.35 -41.10 -7.56
CA ILE A 313 -32.15 -41.38 -8.37
C ILE A 313 -31.19 -40.20 -8.35
N VAL A 314 -31.68 -38.97 -8.58
CA VAL A 314 -30.84 -37.75 -8.49
C VAL A 314 -30.21 -37.64 -7.11
N LEU A 315 -30.96 -37.92 -6.03
CA LEU A 315 -30.42 -37.83 -4.67
C LEU A 315 -29.33 -38.92 -4.41
N ILE A 316 -29.47 -40.11 -4.95
CA ILE A 316 -28.46 -41.19 -4.84
C ILE A 316 -27.16 -40.76 -5.51
N PHE A 317 -27.23 -40.19 -6.73
CA PHE A 317 -26.04 -39.73 -7.45
C PHE A 317 -25.45 -38.43 -6.90
N PHE A 318 -26.24 -37.57 -6.26
CA PHE A 318 -25.75 -36.40 -5.59
C PHE A 318 -24.98 -36.70 -4.31
N THR A 319 -25.25 -37.87 -3.69
CA THR A 319 -24.54 -38.32 -2.48
C THR A 319 -23.33 -39.22 -2.80
N GLN A 320 -23.12 -39.54 -4.04
CA GLN A 320 -21.98 -40.29 -4.57
C GLN A 320 -20.85 -39.35 -5.03
#